data_5264431f36cd2a54efbf176ee69294d1
#
_entry.id   5264431f36cd2a54efbf176ee69294d1
#
_cell.length_a   1.000
_cell.length_b   1.000
_cell.length_c   1.000
_cell.angle_alpha   90.00
_cell.angle_beta   90.00
_cell.angle_gamma   90.00
#
_symmetry.space_group_name_H-M   'P 1'
#
loop_
_entity.id
_entity.type
_entity.pdbx_description
1 polymer ?
#
loop_
_entity_poly.entity_id
_entity_poly.type
_entity_poly.pdbx_seq_one_letter_code
_entity_poly.pdbx_strand_id
1 'polypeptide(L)'
;DTKNENKNINSQKFLVVFSTSDLFKRSALIWDYYHYMTDGADQTQTFFDNINFSSVNELNLRLHPQDRLRRELQYSNFIEFKNNKINKVNYKSRFDKLMKKHSLIIFTYLSTEFFNMMALNKPCLVLINKKNIDNLFNAVAKKDFEKLIDVGILHTNGLSLANKLNLISNNIENWWNNKEIIKAKDEFCKNYSNPHFNIDTFINELKILK
;
A
#
# COMPACT_ATOMS: atom_id res chain seq x y z
N ASP A 1 19.83 -14.07 40.98
CA ASP A 1 18.49 -13.86 40.43
C ASP A 1 18.64 -13.31 39.00
N THR A 2 18.81 -14.20 38.05
CA THR A 2 18.84 -13.91 36.64
C THR A 2 17.39 -13.86 36.16
N LYS A 3 16.84 -12.65 36.03
CA LYS A 3 15.58 -12.45 35.33
C LYS A 3 15.78 -12.83 33.86
N ASN A 4 15.22 -13.97 33.49
CA ASN A 4 14.94 -14.32 32.10
C ASN A 4 14.00 -13.28 31.51
N GLU A 5 14.53 -12.28 30.84
CA GLU A 5 13.77 -11.47 29.91
C GLU A 5 13.41 -12.37 28.72
N ASN A 6 12.22 -12.96 28.79
CA ASN A 6 11.56 -13.49 27.61
C ASN A 6 11.51 -12.38 26.55
N LYS A 7 12.42 -12.44 25.59
CA LYS A 7 12.31 -11.67 24.36
C LYS A 7 10.95 -12.03 23.75
N ASN A 8 9.97 -11.18 24.00
CA ASN A 8 8.71 -11.21 23.28
C ASN A 8 9.07 -11.32 21.80
N ILE A 9 8.71 -12.45 21.21
CA ILE A 9 8.69 -12.64 19.76
C ILE A 9 7.90 -11.45 19.25
N ASN A 10 8.57 -10.48 18.62
CA ASN A 10 7.97 -9.28 18.09
C ASN A 10 6.86 -9.72 17.13
N SER A 11 5.63 -9.70 17.60
CA SER A 11 4.47 -10.00 16.76
C SER A 11 4.48 -8.95 15.65
N GLN A 12 4.76 -9.37 14.44
CA GLN A 12 4.80 -8.47 13.27
C GLN A 12 3.41 -7.87 13.11
N LYS A 13 3.33 -6.55 13.07
CA LYS A 13 2.09 -5.80 12.90
C LYS A 13 1.97 -5.30 11.49
N PHE A 14 0.81 -5.49 10.91
CA PHE A 14 0.48 -5.14 9.54
C PHE A 14 -0.53 -4.00 9.54
N LEU A 15 -0.33 -3.00 8.66
CA LEU A 15 -1.26 -1.90 8.46
C LEU A 15 -1.79 -1.93 7.04
N VAL A 16 -3.10 -2.02 6.87
CA VAL A 16 -3.76 -1.79 5.59
C VAL A 16 -4.28 -0.36 5.55
N VAL A 17 -3.84 0.39 4.56
CA VAL A 17 -4.34 1.73 4.22
C VAL A 17 -5.35 1.58 3.10
N PHE A 18 -6.60 1.84 3.42
CA PHE A 18 -7.72 1.67 2.52
C PHE A 18 -8.42 2.99 2.24
N SER A 19 -8.78 3.22 0.99
CA SER A 19 -9.60 4.35 0.58
C SER A 19 -10.70 3.93 -0.39
N THR A 20 -11.90 4.45 -0.15
CA THR A 20 -12.97 4.47 -1.13
C THR A 20 -13.01 5.79 -1.89
N SER A 21 -12.23 6.79 -1.50
CA SER A 21 -12.37 8.16 -2.01
C SER A 21 -11.92 8.33 -3.46
N ASP A 22 -10.96 7.56 -3.93
CA ASP A 22 -10.58 7.55 -5.33
C ASP A 22 -11.71 7.01 -6.22
N LEU A 23 -12.57 6.24 -5.61
CA LEU A 23 -13.78 5.73 -6.22
C LEU A 23 -14.83 6.83 -6.43
N PHE A 24 -14.82 7.92 -5.65
CA PHE A 24 -15.85 8.95 -5.66
C PHE A 24 -15.45 10.30 -6.28
N LYS A 25 -14.16 10.59 -6.43
CA LYS A 25 -13.69 11.91 -6.85
C LYS A 25 -13.78 12.23 -8.33
N ARG A 26 -13.92 11.23 -9.19
CA ARG A 26 -13.93 11.40 -10.65
C ARG A 26 -15.32 11.28 -11.28
N SER A 27 -16.38 11.52 -10.53
CA SER A 27 -17.77 11.24 -10.87
C SER A 27 -18.45 12.24 -11.83
N ALA A 28 -17.73 12.81 -12.77
CA ALA A 28 -18.39 13.61 -13.82
C ALA A 28 -18.95 12.77 -14.98
N LEU A 29 -18.58 11.46 -15.07
CA LEU A 29 -19.07 10.57 -16.12
C LEU A 29 -19.49 9.22 -15.49
N ILE A 30 -20.74 9.11 -15.16
CA ILE A 30 -21.36 8.19 -14.19
C ILE A 30 -21.23 6.69 -14.53
N TRP A 31 -21.11 6.28 -15.79
CA TRP A 31 -21.22 4.88 -16.18
C TRP A 31 -19.91 4.08 -16.07
N ASP A 32 -18.78 4.64 -16.50
CA ASP A 32 -17.47 3.96 -16.39
C ASP A 32 -16.99 3.86 -14.95
N TYR A 33 -17.49 4.75 -14.12
CA TYR A 33 -17.13 4.87 -12.71
C TYR A 33 -17.64 3.71 -11.85
N TYR A 34 -18.85 3.23 -12.09
CA TYR A 34 -19.43 2.13 -11.30
C TYR A 34 -18.66 0.82 -11.48
N HIS A 35 -18.21 0.54 -12.69
CA HIS A 35 -17.38 -0.63 -12.99
C HIS A 35 -15.98 -0.55 -12.35
N TYR A 36 -15.41 0.64 -12.28
CA TYR A 36 -14.13 0.85 -11.57
C TYR A 36 -14.25 0.62 -10.06
N MET A 37 -15.35 1.04 -9.48
CA MET A 37 -15.62 0.89 -8.05
C MET A 37 -15.80 -0.56 -7.64
N THR A 38 -16.62 -1.28 -8.39
CA THR A 38 -16.92 -2.69 -8.10
C THR A 38 -15.67 -3.54 -8.21
N ASP A 39 -14.88 -3.37 -9.27
CA ASP A 39 -13.67 -4.13 -9.50
C ASP A 39 -12.60 -3.87 -8.41
N GLY A 40 -12.42 -2.61 -7.98
CA GLY A 40 -11.51 -2.27 -6.88
C GLY A 40 -11.96 -2.80 -5.52
N ALA A 41 -13.26 -2.75 -5.24
CA ALA A 41 -13.85 -3.31 -4.03
C ALA A 41 -13.76 -4.83 -4.02
N ASP A 42 -14.05 -5.49 -5.15
CA ASP A 42 -13.97 -6.94 -5.30
C ASP A 42 -12.54 -7.45 -5.13
N GLN A 43 -11.54 -6.75 -5.69
CA GLN A 43 -10.14 -7.09 -5.50
C GLN A 43 -9.69 -6.91 -4.04
N THR A 44 -10.17 -5.86 -3.39
CA THR A 44 -9.88 -5.63 -1.97
C THR A 44 -10.57 -6.67 -1.09
N GLN A 45 -11.82 -7.03 -1.38
CA GLN A 45 -12.52 -8.13 -0.70
C GLN A 45 -11.78 -9.46 -0.89
N THR A 46 -11.39 -9.78 -2.14
CA THR A 46 -10.59 -10.96 -2.45
C THR A 46 -9.29 -10.99 -1.65
N PHE A 47 -8.63 -9.86 -1.47
CA PHE A 47 -7.45 -9.78 -0.62
C PHE A 47 -7.77 -10.17 0.83
N PHE A 48 -8.80 -9.58 1.45
CA PHE A 48 -9.15 -9.89 2.85
C PHE A 48 -9.62 -11.32 3.05
N ASP A 49 -10.37 -11.88 2.09
CA ASP A 49 -10.90 -13.25 2.18
C ASP A 49 -9.79 -14.32 2.06
N ASN A 50 -8.65 -13.99 1.48
CA ASN A 50 -7.54 -14.92 1.27
C ASN A 50 -6.34 -14.71 2.22
N ILE A 51 -6.47 -13.85 3.23
CA ILE A 51 -5.44 -13.69 4.26
C ILE A 51 -5.42 -14.93 5.16
N ASN A 52 -4.25 -15.54 5.30
CA ASN A 52 -4.04 -16.63 6.27
C ASN A 52 -3.75 -16.06 7.66
N PHE A 53 -4.77 -15.96 8.49
CA PHE A 53 -4.64 -15.48 9.87
C PHE A 53 -3.95 -16.45 10.83
N SER A 54 -3.44 -17.57 10.35
CA SER A 54 -2.48 -18.39 11.12
C SER A 54 -1.06 -17.80 11.03
N SER A 55 -0.70 -17.17 9.91
CA SER A 55 0.59 -16.50 9.72
C SER A 55 0.53 -15.00 9.95
N VAL A 56 -0.63 -14.36 9.71
CA VAL A 56 -0.90 -12.94 9.93
C VAL A 56 -1.68 -12.78 11.22
N ASN A 57 -1.00 -12.59 12.34
CA ASN A 57 -1.63 -12.59 13.67
C ASN A 57 -2.62 -11.47 13.88
N GLU A 58 -2.31 -10.27 13.39
CA GLU A 58 -3.12 -9.07 13.57
C GLU A 58 -2.97 -8.16 12.36
N LEU A 59 -4.07 -7.61 11.89
CA LEU A 59 -4.11 -6.66 10.81
C LEU A 59 -4.85 -5.40 11.24
N ASN A 60 -4.19 -4.27 11.12
CA ASN A 60 -4.75 -2.98 11.45
C ASN A 60 -5.25 -2.28 10.19
N LEU A 61 -6.48 -1.79 10.20
CA LEU A 61 -7.11 -1.10 9.09
C LEU A 61 -7.17 0.40 9.35
N ARG A 62 -6.52 1.18 8.50
CA ARG A 62 -6.58 2.63 8.49
C ARG A 62 -7.39 3.12 7.30
N LEU A 63 -8.49 3.79 7.59
CA LEU A 63 -9.32 4.41 6.57
C LEU A 63 -8.74 5.77 6.13
N HIS A 64 -8.90 6.10 4.85
CA HIS A 64 -8.51 7.43 4.35
C HIS A 64 -9.31 8.53 5.07
N PRO A 65 -8.69 9.68 5.38
CA PRO A 65 -9.37 10.76 6.12
C PRO A 65 -10.69 11.24 5.51
N GLN A 66 -10.81 11.25 4.22
CA GLN A 66 -12.05 11.68 3.53
C GLN A 66 -13.20 10.66 3.65
N ASP A 67 -12.88 9.38 3.81
CA ASP A 67 -13.89 8.33 3.98
C ASP A 67 -14.58 8.40 5.33
N ARG A 68 -13.96 9.07 6.30
CA ARG A 68 -14.51 9.31 7.64
C ARG A 68 -15.73 10.23 7.65
N LEU A 69 -15.72 11.25 6.79
CA LEU A 69 -16.81 12.22 6.67
C LEU A 69 -18.05 11.62 6.02
N ARG A 70 -17.88 10.55 5.25
CA ARG A 70 -18.97 9.87 4.52
C ARG A 70 -19.53 8.66 5.26
N ARG A 71 -19.08 8.40 6.48
CA ARG A 71 -19.57 7.41 7.45
C ARG A 71 -19.29 5.94 7.14
N GLU A 72 -19.12 5.19 8.23
CA GLU A 72 -18.93 3.74 8.35
C GLU A 72 -19.96 2.90 7.54
N LEU A 73 -21.09 3.47 7.17
CA LEU A 73 -22.15 2.84 6.40
C LEU A 73 -21.73 2.40 4.98
N GLN A 74 -20.75 3.06 4.36
CA GLN A 74 -20.34 2.72 2.99
C GLN A 74 -19.35 1.54 2.95
N TYR A 75 -18.57 1.33 4.01
CA TYR A 75 -17.64 0.20 4.07
C TYR A 75 -18.32 -1.13 4.25
N SER A 76 -19.32 -1.19 5.13
CA SER A 76 -20.11 -2.39 5.36
C SER A 76 -20.89 -2.84 4.12
N ASN A 77 -21.11 -1.94 3.16
CA ASN A 77 -21.79 -2.26 1.91
C ASN A 77 -20.86 -2.82 0.82
N PHE A 78 -19.54 -2.60 0.93
CA PHE A 78 -18.58 -3.00 -0.09
C PHE A 78 -17.56 -4.03 0.37
N ILE A 79 -17.24 -4.06 1.67
CA ILE A 79 -16.24 -4.98 2.21
C ILE A 79 -16.76 -5.59 3.51
N GLU A 80 -16.91 -6.89 3.49
CA GLU A 80 -17.24 -7.66 4.69
C GLU A 80 -15.96 -8.09 5.41
N PHE A 81 -15.80 -7.65 6.63
CA PHE A 81 -14.72 -8.12 7.50
C PHE A 81 -15.20 -9.34 8.30
N LYS A 82 -15.03 -10.51 7.74
CA LYS A 82 -15.45 -11.77 8.35
C LYS A 82 -14.58 -12.21 9.54
N ASN A 83 -13.48 -11.52 9.78
CA ASN A 83 -12.49 -11.92 10.76
C ASN A 83 -12.30 -10.85 11.84
N ASN A 84 -12.45 -11.25 13.11
CA ASN A 84 -12.24 -10.41 14.29
C ASN A 84 -10.76 -10.00 14.54
N LYS A 85 -9.81 -10.54 13.76
CA LYS A 85 -8.40 -10.16 13.81
C LYS A 85 -8.07 -8.89 13.00
N ILE A 86 -9.07 -8.29 12.37
CA ILE A 86 -8.94 -7.00 11.66
C ILE A 86 -9.37 -5.88 12.59
N ASN A 87 -8.43 -5.07 13.05
CA ASN A 87 -8.66 -3.97 13.98
C ASN A 87 -8.73 -2.63 13.25
N LYS A 88 -9.76 -1.83 13.52
CA LYS A 88 -9.83 -0.47 13.00
C LYS A 88 -8.91 0.46 13.80
N VAL A 89 -7.99 1.14 13.14
CA VAL A 89 -7.12 2.14 13.76
C VAL A 89 -7.92 3.41 14.04
N ASN A 90 -7.68 4.00 15.22
CA ASN A 90 -8.27 5.30 15.55
C ASN A 90 -7.90 6.34 14.47
N TYR A 91 -8.89 6.99 13.95
CA TYR A 91 -8.76 7.95 12.86
C TYR A 91 -7.89 9.19 13.19
N LYS A 92 -7.74 9.54 14.45
CA LYS A 92 -6.87 10.63 14.92
C LYS A 92 -5.39 10.25 14.90
N SER A 93 -5.07 8.97 14.69
CA SER A 93 -3.69 8.51 14.65
C SER A 93 -2.97 9.07 13.42
N ARG A 94 -1.86 9.75 13.66
CA ARG A 94 -1.01 10.26 12.59
C ARG A 94 -0.32 9.12 11.86
N PHE A 95 -0.20 9.22 10.54
CA PHE A 95 0.38 8.17 9.70
C PHE A 95 1.85 7.89 10.05
N ASP A 96 2.64 8.92 10.33
CA ASP A 96 4.05 8.78 10.72
C ASP A 96 4.25 7.94 12.00
N LYS A 97 3.32 8.05 12.96
CA LYS A 97 3.32 7.21 14.16
C LYS A 97 2.92 5.76 13.85
N LEU A 98 1.98 5.57 12.96
CA LEU A 98 1.55 4.23 12.53
C LEU A 98 2.66 3.54 11.75
N MET A 99 3.32 4.24 10.83
CA MET A 99 4.44 3.75 10.05
C MET A 99 5.57 3.18 10.91
N LYS A 100 5.84 3.81 12.06
CA LYS A 100 6.88 3.35 13.01
C LYS A 100 6.49 2.09 13.78
N LYS A 101 5.19 1.81 13.92
CA LYS A 101 4.65 0.71 14.73
C LYS A 101 4.36 -0.57 13.92
N HIS A 102 4.40 -0.47 12.59
CA HIS A 102 4.03 -1.57 11.71
C HIS A 102 5.24 -2.00 10.89
N SER A 103 5.43 -3.30 10.76
CA SER A 103 6.53 -3.90 10.02
C SER A 103 6.31 -3.86 8.51
N LEU A 104 5.05 -3.87 8.09
CA LEU A 104 4.64 -3.80 6.68
C LEU A 104 3.39 -2.94 6.55
N ILE A 105 3.36 -2.11 5.51
CA ILE A 105 2.20 -1.29 5.16
C ILE A 105 1.67 -1.71 3.80
N ILE A 106 0.36 -1.94 3.72
CA ILE A 106 -0.32 -2.41 2.53
C ILE A 106 -1.29 -1.33 2.08
N PHE A 107 -1.14 -0.88 0.85
CA PHE A 107 -2.01 0.12 0.23
C PHE A 107 -2.97 -0.57 -0.73
N THR A 108 -4.26 -0.29 -0.64
CA THR A 108 -5.26 -0.78 -1.60
C THR A 108 -5.49 0.19 -2.76
N TYR A 109 -4.69 1.24 -2.85
CA TYR A 109 -4.70 2.24 -3.91
C TYR A 109 -3.33 2.93 -3.98
N LEU A 110 -3.02 3.55 -5.11
CA LEU A 110 -1.79 4.33 -5.24
C LEU A 110 -1.95 5.68 -4.54
N SER A 111 -1.16 5.90 -3.51
CA SER A 111 -1.19 7.12 -2.69
C SER A 111 0.19 7.77 -2.58
N THR A 112 0.22 9.04 -2.20
CA THR A 112 1.46 9.75 -1.89
C THR A 112 2.25 9.05 -0.78
N GLU A 113 1.54 8.45 0.18
CA GLU A 113 2.17 7.70 1.26
C GLU A 113 2.95 6.48 0.76
N PHE A 114 2.50 5.80 -0.33
CA PHE A 114 3.25 4.72 -0.94
C PHE A 114 4.62 5.20 -1.43
N PHE A 115 4.67 6.32 -2.17
CA PHE A 115 5.93 6.89 -2.65
C PHE A 115 6.84 7.29 -1.49
N ASN A 116 6.29 7.85 -0.42
CA ASN A 116 7.04 8.18 0.78
C ASN A 116 7.62 6.91 1.46
N MET A 117 6.87 5.80 1.51
CA MET A 117 7.36 4.53 2.05
C MET A 117 8.54 4.00 1.24
N MET A 118 8.45 4.05 -0.10
CA MET A 118 9.53 3.67 -1.00
C MET A 118 10.78 4.53 -0.77
N ALA A 119 10.64 5.86 -0.71
CA ALA A 119 11.73 6.80 -0.44
C ALA A 119 12.40 6.58 0.93
N LEU A 120 11.61 6.26 1.96
CA LEU A 120 12.08 5.97 3.31
C LEU A 120 12.59 4.54 3.48
N ASN A 121 12.66 3.76 2.42
CA ASN A 121 13.05 2.34 2.44
C ASN A 121 12.25 1.51 3.45
N LYS A 122 10.94 1.75 3.56
CA LYS A 122 10.04 1.03 4.47
C LYS A 122 9.25 -0.04 3.73
N PRO A 123 9.18 -1.28 4.27
CA PRO A 123 8.44 -2.36 3.63
C PRO A 123 6.99 -1.98 3.35
N CYS A 124 6.61 -2.10 2.07
CA CYS A 124 5.23 -1.83 1.65
C CYS A 124 4.82 -2.71 0.46
N LEU A 125 3.51 -2.94 0.37
CA LEU A 125 2.84 -3.56 -0.77
C LEU A 125 1.75 -2.63 -1.27
N VAL A 126 1.43 -2.70 -2.56
CA VAL A 126 0.34 -1.91 -3.13
C VAL A 126 -0.50 -2.74 -4.09
N LEU A 127 -1.81 -2.56 -4.00
CA LEU A 127 -2.80 -3.11 -4.92
C LEU A 127 -3.27 -2.01 -5.87
N ILE A 128 -3.10 -2.21 -7.17
CA ILE A 128 -3.57 -1.30 -8.20
C ILE A 128 -4.26 -2.13 -9.29
N ASN A 129 -5.48 -1.78 -9.63
CA ASN A 129 -6.16 -2.46 -10.73
C ASN A 129 -5.34 -2.33 -12.03
N LYS A 130 -5.18 -3.44 -12.77
CA LYS A 130 -4.44 -3.48 -14.02
C LYS A 130 -4.96 -2.45 -15.03
N LYS A 131 -6.26 -2.25 -15.13
CA LYS A 131 -6.86 -1.24 -16.00
C LYS A 131 -6.37 0.18 -15.67
N ASN A 132 -6.10 0.47 -14.39
CA ASN A 132 -5.56 1.76 -13.98
C ASN A 132 -4.12 1.95 -14.48
N ILE A 133 -3.30 0.91 -14.44
CA ILE A 133 -1.94 0.94 -14.99
C ILE A 133 -2.01 1.17 -16.50
N ASP A 134 -2.90 0.47 -17.20
CA ASP A 134 -3.02 0.54 -18.64
C ASP A 134 -3.55 1.88 -19.16
N ASN A 135 -4.44 2.52 -18.42
CA ASN A 135 -5.14 3.73 -18.86
C ASN A 135 -4.52 5.03 -18.33
N LEU A 136 -3.86 5.00 -17.17
CA LEU A 136 -3.37 6.23 -16.51
C LEU A 136 -1.88 6.48 -16.73
N PHE A 137 -1.10 5.46 -17.07
CA PHE A 137 0.34 5.60 -17.19
C PHE A 137 0.79 5.61 -18.66
N ASN A 138 1.76 6.46 -18.96
CA ASN A 138 2.47 6.42 -20.24
C ASN A 138 3.40 5.19 -20.32
N ALA A 139 3.95 4.93 -21.51
CA ALA A 139 4.77 3.73 -21.75
C ALA A 139 6.02 3.64 -20.85
N VAL A 140 6.60 4.77 -20.44
CA VAL A 140 7.78 4.80 -19.56
C VAL A 140 7.38 4.41 -18.15
N ALA A 141 6.33 5.06 -17.61
CA ALA A 141 5.84 4.74 -16.28
C ALA A 141 5.37 3.29 -16.18
N LYS A 142 4.67 2.75 -17.21
CA LYS A 142 4.26 1.34 -17.22
C LYS A 142 5.43 0.40 -16.97
N LYS A 143 6.55 0.57 -17.66
CA LYS A 143 7.76 -0.27 -17.50
C LYS A 143 8.31 -0.24 -16.07
N ASP A 144 8.29 0.93 -15.44
CA ASP A 144 8.79 1.06 -14.07
C ASP A 144 7.84 0.39 -13.06
N PHE A 145 6.53 0.52 -13.27
CA PHE A 145 5.53 -0.16 -12.45
C PHE A 145 5.51 -1.69 -12.69
N GLU A 146 5.75 -2.16 -13.91
CA GLU A 146 5.91 -3.59 -14.24
C GLU A 146 7.06 -4.22 -13.45
N LYS A 147 8.21 -3.53 -13.30
CA LYS A 147 9.30 -4.01 -12.45
C LYS A 147 8.89 -4.21 -10.99
N LEU A 148 8.02 -3.35 -10.45
CA LEU A 148 7.48 -3.53 -9.11
C LEU A 148 6.52 -4.71 -9.02
N ILE A 149 5.80 -5.03 -10.11
CA ILE A 149 4.97 -6.25 -10.19
C ILE A 149 5.87 -7.48 -10.17
N ASP A 150 6.91 -7.51 -10.99
CA ASP A 150 7.82 -8.65 -11.14
C ASP A 150 8.49 -9.05 -9.82
N VAL A 151 8.87 -8.07 -8.99
CA VAL A 151 9.46 -8.34 -7.66
C VAL A 151 8.40 -8.49 -6.55
N GLY A 152 7.11 -8.31 -6.88
CA GLY A 152 5.99 -8.50 -5.95
C GLY A 152 5.88 -7.44 -4.86
N ILE A 153 6.18 -6.18 -5.19
CA ILE A 153 5.82 -5.00 -4.40
C ILE A 153 4.44 -4.49 -4.81
N LEU A 154 4.17 -4.49 -6.12
CA LEU A 154 2.89 -4.11 -6.67
C LEU A 154 2.10 -5.35 -7.13
N HIS A 155 0.81 -5.34 -6.86
CA HIS A 155 -0.12 -6.40 -7.23
C HIS A 155 -1.29 -5.83 -8.01
N THR A 156 -1.75 -6.56 -9.03
CA THR A 156 -2.87 -6.15 -9.88
C THR A 156 -4.19 -6.84 -9.53
N ASN A 157 -4.14 -7.79 -8.59
CA ASN A 157 -5.32 -8.47 -8.06
C ASN A 157 -5.15 -8.85 -6.58
N GLY A 158 -6.28 -8.96 -5.88
CA GLY A 158 -6.33 -9.20 -4.44
C GLY A 158 -5.74 -10.55 -4.01
N LEU A 159 -5.93 -11.60 -4.81
CA LEU A 159 -5.40 -12.92 -4.49
C LEU A 159 -3.86 -12.94 -4.51
N SER A 160 -3.25 -12.32 -5.52
CA SER A 160 -1.79 -12.19 -5.60
C SER A 160 -1.22 -11.42 -4.40
N LEU A 161 -1.89 -10.34 -3.98
CA LEU A 161 -1.50 -9.57 -2.80
C LEU A 161 -1.61 -10.39 -1.51
N ALA A 162 -2.71 -11.15 -1.34
CA ALA A 162 -2.89 -12.02 -0.17
C ALA A 162 -1.84 -13.13 -0.12
N ASN A 163 -1.57 -13.79 -1.24
CA ASN A 163 -0.54 -14.82 -1.34
C ASN A 163 0.84 -14.28 -0.99
N LYS A 164 1.17 -13.07 -1.46
CA LYS A 164 2.43 -12.41 -1.12
C LYS A 164 2.52 -12.10 0.37
N LEU A 165 1.48 -11.52 0.97
CA LEU A 165 1.43 -11.24 2.40
C LEU A 165 1.62 -12.53 3.21
N ASN A 166 0.88 -13.59 2.89
CA ASN A 166 0.97 -14.88 3.57
C ASN A 166 2.40 -15.45 3.51
N LEU A 167 3.07 -15.32 2.36
CA LEU A 167 4.43 -15.80 2.16
C LEU A 167 5.46 -15.05 2.98
N ILE A 168 5.37 -13.70 3.03
CA ILE A 168 6.39 -12.86 3.65
C ILE A 168 6.12 -12.51 5.10
N SER A 169 4.92 -12.84 5.62
CA SER A 169 4.44 -12.42 6.96
C SER A 169 5.42 -12.73 8.10
N ASN A 170 6.17 -13.81 8.00
CA ASN A 170 7.16 -14.21 9.01
C ASN A 170 8.58 -13.72 8.72
N ASN A 171 8.83 -13.14 7.54
CA ASN A 171 10.20 -12.79 7.11
C ASN A 171 10.25 -11.55 6.20
N ILE A 172 9.60 -10.47 6.65
CA ILE A 172 9.48 -9.23 5.87
C ILE A 172 10.85 -8.61 5.56
N GLU A 173 11.76 -8.59 6.55
CA GLU A 173 13.06 -7.96 6.39
C GLU A 173 13.91 -8.65 5.32
N ASN A 174 13.94 -9.98 5.31
CA ASN A 174 14.69 -10.72 4.30
C ASN A 174 14.11 -10.53 2.89
N TRP A 175 12.77 -10.52 2.79
CA TRP A 175 12.14 -10.21 1.53
C TRP A 175 12.50 -8.80 1.05
N TRP A 176 12.33 -7.78 1.91
CA TRP A 176 12.56 -6.38 1.55
C TRP A 176 14.01 -6.06 1.19
N ASN A 177 14.94 -6.78 1.80
CA ASN A 177 16.39 -6.65 1.57
C ASN A 177 16.92 -7.61 0.49
N ASN A 178 16.07 -8.30 -0.25
CA ASN A 178 16.50 -9.10 -1.41
C ASN A 178 17.08 -8.19 -2.49
N LYS A 179 18.15 -8.64 -3.16
CA LYS A 179 18.89 -7.84 -4.15
C LYS A 179 18.02 -7.36 -5.31
N GLU A 180 17.10 -8.18 -5.79
CA GLU A 180 16.20 -7.83 -6.89
C GLU A 180 15.20 -6.76 -6.47
N ILE A 181 14.68 -6.85 -5.23
CA ILE A 181 13.78 -5.85 -4.67
C ILE A 181 14.50 -4.52 -4.46
N ILE A 182 15.72 -4.55 -3.90
CA ILE A 182 16.53 -3.33 -3.74
C ILE A 182 16.75 -2.66 -5.08
N LYS A 183 17.17 -3.42 -6.11
CA LYS A 183 17.39 -2.88 -7.46
C LYS A 183 16.12 -2.23 -8.03
N ALA A 184 14.97 -2.92 -7.98
CA ALA A 184 13.71 -2.41 -8.49
C ALA A 184 13.25 -1.13 -7.75
N LYS A 185 13.41 -1.11 -6.41
CA LYS A 185 13.12 0.06 -5.58
C LYS A 185 14.00 1.26 -5.96
N ASP A 186 15.30 1.05 -6.06
CA ASP A 186 16.25 2.13 -6.35
C ASP A 186 16.00 2.75 -7.72
N GLU A 187 15.72 1.91 -8.73
CA GLU A 187 15.32 2.38 -10.05
C GLU A 187 14.01 3.17 -10.02
N PHE A 188 13.01 2.66 -9.30
CA PHE A 188 11.73 3.34 -9.15
C PHE A 188 11.87 4.66 -8.39
N CYS A 189 12.61 4.67 -7.29
CA CYS A 189 12.77 5.87 -6.46
C CYS A 189 13.51 7.00 -7.19
N LYS A 190 14.45 6.70 -8.08
CA LYS A 190 15.10 7.72 -8.93
C LYS A 190 14.11 8.54 -9.73
N ASN A 191 13.03 7.90 -10.22
CA ASN A 191 12.06 8.53 -11.10
C ASN A 191 10.88 9.16 -10.35
N TYR A 192 10.47 8.56 -9.20
CA TYR A 192 9.17 8.89 -8.57
C TYR A 192 9.24 9.30 -7.11
N SER A 193 10.35 9.03 -6.43
CA SER A 193 10.45 9.22 -4.99
C SER A 193 11.86 9.59 -4.55
N ASN A 194 12.53 10.46 -5.30
CA ASN A 194 13.92 10.82 -5.02
C ASN A 194 14.06 11.46 -3.62
N PRO A 195 14.63 10.78 -2.62
CA PRO A 195 14.80 11.32 -1.28
C PRO A 195 15.87 12.41 -1.21
N HIS A 196 16.69 12.54 -2.26
CA HIS A 196 17.77 13.51 -2.38
C HIS A 196 17.42 14.66 -3.34
N PHE A 197 16.11 14.89 -3.58
CA PHE A 197 15.68 16.02 -4.40
C PHE A 197 16.22 17.33 -3.80
N ASN A 198 17.15 17.95 -4.51
CA ASN A 198 17.70 19.24 -4.14
C ASN A 198 16.96 20.34 -4.86
N ILE A 199 16.25 21.18 -4.10
CA ILE A 199 15.45 22.27 -4.65
C ILE A 199 16.31 23.30 -5.39
N ASP A 200 17.56 23.52 -4.96
CA ASP A 200 18.49 24.46 -5.60
C ASP A 200 18.90 23.96 -6.98
N THR A 201 19.15 22.66 -7.13
CA THR A 201 19.42 22.04 -8.42
C THR A 201 18.22 22.22 -9.35
N PHE A 202 17.01 21.95 -8.86
CA PHE A 202 15.78 22.13 -9.64
C PHE A 202 15.56 23.60 -10.08
N ILE A 203 15.78 24.56 -9.17
CA ILE A 203 15.69 25.98 -9.50
C ILE A 203 16.72 26.38 -10.56
N ASN A 204 17.94 25.86 -10.49
CA ASN A 204 18.99 26.14 -11.48
C ASN A 204 18.66 25.55 -12.86
N GLU A 205 18.11 24.33 -12.90
CA GLU A 205 17.62 23.72 -14.16
C GLU A 205 16.49 24.56 -14.78
N LEU A 206 15.55 25.04 -13.97
CA LEU A 206 14.48 25.93 -14.46
C LEU A 206 15.00 27.27 -15.01
N LYS A 207 16.13 27.80 -14.50
CA LYS A 207 16.75 29.03 -15.02
C LYS A 207 17.41 28.82 -16.37
N ILE A 208 17.88 27.63 -16.69
CA ILE A 208 18.51 27.26 -17.97
C ILE A 208 17.46 27.16 -19.10
N LEU A 209 16.20 26.91 -18.76
CA LEU A 209 15.08 26.77 -19.69
C LEU A 209 14.45 28.13 -20.11
N LYS A 210 14.93 29.24 -19.57
CA LYS A 210 14.55 30.60 -19.95
C LYS A 210 15.53 31.23 -20.95
#